data_60d86034352b937db70f2e660eb54902
#
_entry.id   60d86034352b937db70f2e660eb54902
#
_cell.length_a   1.000
_cell.length_b   1.000
_cell.length_c   1.000
_cell.angle_alpha   90.00
_cell.angle_beta   90.00
_cell.angle_gamma   90.00
#
_symmetry.space_group_name_H-M   'P 1'
#
loop_
_entity.id
_entity.type
_entity.pdbx_description
1 polymer ?
#
loop_
_entity_poly.entity_id
_entity_poly.type
_entity_poly.pdbx_seq_one_letter_code
_entity_poly.pdbx_strand_id
1 'polypeptide(L)'
;MSIIDSLKWRYATKIFDTDKKVSDADIETLKEAIQLTPSSYGFQLYKVIVVTDQKMKDKLYKESYYQSQIRDCSHLFVFCSYKNVESKHIDEFIELMEEGRQADDERAYVDKVKSKAKIMLYGTIAKADIGRRDKAEALHWMQKQCYLAVSQLMVACADMRIDSCPFEGFSIEAYDKILDLGDRNLTSTVLLPVGYRTEDDRHQYRNKVRKPIDRLFEEKK
;
A
#
# COMPACT_ATOMS: atom_id res chain seq x y z
N MET A 1 -19.41 -7.48 -12.26
CA MET A 1 -19.68 -6.04 -12.00
C MET A 1 -18.53 -5.26 -12.61
N SER A 2 -18.75 -4.05 -13.15
CA SER A 2 -17.65 -3.29 -13.75
C SER A 2 -16.79 -2.64 -12.65
N ILE A 3 -15.52 -2.36 -12.95
CA ILE A 3 -14.65 -1.60 -12.05
C ILE A 3 -15.25 -0.24 -11.68
N ILE A 4 -15.98 0.39 -12.61
CA ILE A 4 -16.64 1.66 -12.37
C ILE A 4 -17.76 1.52 -11.34
N ASP A 5 -18.52 0.41 -11.35
CA ASP A 5 -19.55 0.15 -10.36
C ASP A 5 -18.95 -0.04 -8.97
N SER A 6 -17.83 -0.74 -8.86
CA SER A 6 -17.07 -0.92 -7.61
C SER A 6 -16.55 0.42 -7.08
N LEU A 7 -16.01 1.29 -7.95
CA LEU A 7 -15.57 2.63 -7.58
C LEU A 7 -16.74 3.55 -7.20
N LYS A 8 -17.92 3.40 -7.79
CA LYS A 8 -19.14 4.10 -7.39
C LYS A 8 -19.66 3.62 -6.05
N TRP A 9 -19.59 2.34 -5.78
CA TRP A 9 -20.07 1.74 -4.54
C TRP A 9 -19.25 2.16 -3.31
N ARG A 10 -17.90 2.16 -3.39
CA ARG A 10 -17.03 2.44 -2.27
C ARG A 10 -17.12 3.92 -1.81
N TYR A 11 -17.01 4.14 -0.51
CA TYR A 11 -16.78 5.46 0.09
C TYR A 11 -15.77 5.34 1.25
N ALA A 12 -15.43 6.43 1.92
CA ALA A 12 -14.60 6.41 3.12
C ALA A 12 -15.49 6.07 4.32
N THR A 13 -15.58 4.79 4.65
CA THR A 13 -16.46 4.24 5.69
C THR A 13 -16.16 4.86 7.05
N LYS A 14 -17.21 5.27 7.75
CA LYS A 14 -17.10 5.96 9.04
C LYS A 14 -17.44 5.09 10.23
N ILE A 15 -18.30 4.10 10.04
CA ILE A 15 -18.73 3.20 11.10
C ILE A 15 -18.62 1.77 10.60
N PHE A 16 -17.67 1.03 11.17
CA PHE A 16 -17.48 -0.40 10.90
C PHE A 16 -18.31 -1.24 11.86
N ASP A 17 -18.83 -2.34 11.33
CA ASP A 17 -19.49 -3.39 12.09
C ASP A 17 -18.43 -4.22 12.85
N THR A 18 -18.43 -4.11 14.18
CA THR A 18 -17.46 -4.80 15.04
C THR A 18 -17.64 -6.31 15.08
N ASP A 19 -18.84 -6.78 14.76
CA ASP A 19 -19.22 -8.20 14.83
C ASP A 19 -18.89 -8.92 13.51
N LYS A 20 -18.75 -8.19 12.40
CA LYS A 20 -18.40 -8.75 11.11
C LYS A 20 -16.91 -8.62 10.83
N LYS A 21 -16.26 -9.75 10.62
CA LYS A 21 -14.83 -9.79 10.27
C LYS A 21 -14.65 -10.22 8.82
N VAL A 22 -13.66 -9.62 8.16
CA VAL A 22 -13.20 -10.07 6.85
C VAL A 22 -12.56 -11.45 7.02
N SER A 23 -12.89 -12.39 6.15
CA SER A 23 -12.38 -13.76 6.22
C SER A 23 -10.87 -13.81 5.95
N ASP A 24 -10.19 -14.81 6.49
CA ASP A 24 -8.75 -15.00 6.24
C ASP A 24 -8.46 -15.18 4.74
N ALA A 25 -9.33 -15.88 4.00
CA ALA A 25 -9.20 -16.07 2.56
C ALA A 25 -9.28 -14.72 1.80
N ASP A 26 -10.23 -13.85 2.18
CA ASP A 26 -10.33 -12.51 1.61
C ASP A 26 -9.12 -11.65 1.96
N ILE A 27 -8.60 -11.75 3.18
CA ILE A 27 -7.38 -11.04 3.59
C ILE A 27 -6.17 -11.49 2.77
N GLU A 28 -6.02 -12.79 2.50
CA GLU A 28 -4.93 -13.26 1.64
C GLU A 28 -5.08 -12.72 0.19
N THR A 29 -6.30 -12.68 -0.36
CA THR A 29 -6.56 -12.04 -1.66
C THR A 29 -6.21 -10.55 -1.64
N LEU A 30 -6.54 -9.83 -0.56
CA LEU A 30 -6.15 -8.42 -0.41
C LEU A 30 -4.64 -8.23 -0.29
N LYS A 31 -3.93 -9.14 0.37
CA LYS A 31 -2.45 -9.12 0.43
C LYS A 31 -1.84 -9.36 -0.95
N GLU A 32 -2.38 -10.31 -1.73
CA GLU A 32 -1.95 -10.55 -3.11
C GLU A 32 -2.16 -9.32 -3.99
N ALA A 33 -3.30 -8.64 -3.86
CA ALA A 33 -3.56 -7.38 -4.58
C ALA A 33 -2.51 -6.29 -4.25
N ILE A 34 -2.04 -6.21 -3.01
CA ILE A 34 -0.93 -5.32 -2.62
C ILE A 34 0.37 -5.77 -3.25
N GLN A 35 0.68 -7.07 -3.21
CA GLN A 35 1.90 -7.65 -3.77
C GLN A 35 2.03 -7.37 -5.27
N LEU A 36 0.91 -7.44 -6.00
CA LEU A 36 0.84 -7.19 -7.44
C LEU A 36 0.85 -5.70 -7.81
N THR A 37 0.91 -4.81 -6.83
CA THR A 37 0.95 -3.36 -7.10
C THR A 37 2.24 -2.98 -7.81
N PRO A 38 2.18 -2.26 -8.95
CA PRO A 38 3.37 -1.72 -9.57
C PRO A 38 4.03 -0.68 -8.67
N SER A 39 5.35 -0.65 -8.67
CA SER A 39 6.13 0.37 -7.98
C SER A 39 7.27 0.88 -8.84
N SER A 40 7.83 2.03 -8.50
CA SER A 40 8.97 2.58 -9.23
C SER A 40 10.15 1.62 -9.17
N TYR A 41 10.71 1.29 -10.33
CA TYR A 41 11.71 0.24 -10.52
C TYR A 41 11.26 -1.18 -10.11
N GLY A 42 10.05 -1.37 -9.62
CA GLY A 42 9.56 -2.63 -9.05
C GLY A 42 10.07 -2.93 -7.63
N PHE A 43 10.77 -2.01 -7.00
CA PHE A 43 11.47 -2.26 -5.71
C PHE A 43 10.57 -2.45 -4.50
N GLN A 44 9.29 -2.05 -4.58
CA GLN A 44 8.35 -2.14 -3.46
C GLN A 44 8.95 -1.66 -2.12
N LEU A 45 9.56 -0.45 -2.12
CA LEU A 45 10.24 0.13 -0.96
C LEU A 45 9.27 0.54 0.14
N TYR A 46 8.48 -0.42 0.58
CA TYR A 46 7.55 -0.31 1.70
C TYR A 46 7.31 -1.67 2.37
N LYS A 47 6.80 -1.62 3.58
CA LYS A 47 6.25 -2.79 4.29
C LYS A 47 4.81 -2.47 4.67
N VAL A 48 3.98 -3.50 4.72
CA VAL A 48 2.59 -3.37 5.20
C VAL A 48 2.44 -4.20 6.46
N ILE A 49 2.02 -3.55 7.54
CA ILE A 49 1.73 -4.21 8.81
C ILE A 49 0.21 -4.36 8.92
N VAL A 50 -0.25 -5.58 9.14
CA VAL A 50 -1.68 -5.86 9.34
C VAL A 50 -1.92 -6.05 10.84
N VAL A 51 -2.70 -5.15 11.43
CA VAL A 51 -3.03 -5.18 12.87
C VAL A 51 -4.44 -5.73 13.04
N THR A 52 -4.55 -6.84 13.78
CA THR A 52 -5.83 -7.49 14.13
C THR A 52 -6.08 -7.49 15.65
N ASP A 53 -5.01 -7.44 16.45
CA ASP A 53 -5.09 -7.41 17.90
C ASP A 53 -5.84 -6.19 18.40
N GLN A 54 -6.89 -6.41 19.19
CA GLN A 54 -7.75 -5.33 19.65
C GLN A 54 -7.01 -4.37 20.61
N LYS A 55 -6.13 -4.89 21.48
CA LYS A 55 -5.36 -4.03 22.40
C LYS A 55 -4.40 -3.13 21.64
N MET A 56 -3.84 -3.64 20.54
CA MET A 56 -2.97 -2.84 19.64
C MET A 56 -3.81 -1.76 18.94
N LYS A 57 -4.97 -2.11 18.38
CA LYS A 57 -5.89 -1.14 17.76
C LYS A 57 -6.35 -0.07 18.75
N ASP A 58 -6.61 -0.43 20.00
CA ASP A 58 -6.99 0.52 21.06
C ASP A 58 -5.87 1.54 21.39
N LYS A 59 -4.60 1.11 21.32
CA LYS A 59 -3.46 2.04 21.44
C LYS A 59 -3.38 2.98 20.24
N LEU A 60 -3.45 2.42 19.03
CA LEU A 60 -3.37 3.18 17.77
C LEU A 60 -4.55 4.15 17.61
N TYR A 61 -5.74 3.79 18.07
CA TYR A 61 -6.93 4.65 18.08
C TYR A 61 -6.69 5.97 18.83
N LYS A 62 -6.01 5.94 19.98
CA LYS A 62 -5.69 7.15 20.73
C LYS A 62 -4.81 8.10 19.94
N GLU A 63 -3.86 7.53 19.20
CA GLU A 63 -2.89 8.26 18.38
C GLU A 63 -3.45 8.63 16.97
N SER A 64 -4.71 8.28 16.74
CA SER A 64 -5.47 8.63 15.52
C SER A 64 -6.62 9.61 15.82
N TYR A 65 -6.40 10.49 16.78
CA TYR A 65 -7.37 11.51 17.20
C TYR A 65 -8.73 10.91 17.58
N TYR A 66 -8.74 9.74 18.20
CA TYR A 66 -9.94 9.01 18.66
C TYR A 66 -10.94 8.74 17.51
N GLN A 67 -10.44 8.46 16.31
CA GLN A 67 -11.29 8.10 15.19
C GLN A 67 -11.61 6.61 15.21
N SER A 68 -12.89 6.28 15.43
CA SER A 68 -13.36 4.92 15.73
C SER A 68 -13.04 3.89 14.65
N GLN A 69 -12.86 4.31 13.39
CA GLN A 69 -12.51 3.44 12.27
C GLN A 69 -11.26 2.62 12.53
N ILE A 70 -10.29 3.17 13.26
CA ILE A 70 -9.03 2.48 13.59
C ILE A 70 -9.27 1.34 14.57
N ARG A 71 -10.13 1.56 15.56
CA ARG A 71 -10.43 0.59 16.61
C ARG A 71 -11.43 -0.48 16.14
N ASP A 72 -12.45 -0.05 15.41
CA ASP A 72 -13.65 -0.85 15.12
C ASP A 72 -13.52 -1.67 13.82
N CYS A 73 -12.55 -1.40 12.97
CA CYS A 73 -12.31 -2.16 11.74
C CYS A 73 -12.00 -3.64 12.02
N SER A 74 -12.23 -4.48 11.03
CA SER A 74 -11.80 -5.88 11.05
C SER A 74 -10.28 -5.98 11.10
N HIS A 75 -9.62 -5.38 10.12
CA HIS A 75 -8.16 -5.35 9.98
C HIS A 75 -7.70 -3.93 9.69
N LEU A 76 -6.58 -3.53 10.31
CA LEU A 76 -5.93 -2.25 10.03
C LEU A 76 -4.64 -2.52 9.25
N PHE A 77 -4.60 -2.07 7.99
CA PHE A 77 -3.38 -2.09 7.19
C PHE A 77 -2.61 -0.78 7.42
N VAL A 78 -1.39 -0.90 7.93
CA VAL A 78 -0.47 0.22 8.14
C VAL A 78 0.62 0.14 7.09
N PHE A 79 0.61 1.06 6.14
CA PHE A 79 1.63 1.15 5.09
C PHE A 79 2.80 1.98 5.61
N CYS A 80 3.97 1.36 5.61
CA CYS A 80 5.20 1.94 6.12
C CYS A 80 6.22 2.05 4.98
N SER A 81 6.70 3.25 4.67
CA SER A 81 7.84 3.42 3.77
C SER A 81 9.15 3.18 4.52
N TYR A 82 10.23 2.83 3.79
CA TYR A 82 11.56 2.93 4.37
C TYR A 82 11.93 4.41 4.60
N LYS A 83 12.72 4.69 5.65
CA LYS A 83 13.27 6.03 5.92
C LYS A 83 14.44 6.35 4.99
N ASN A 84 15.23 5.32 4.69
CA ASN A 84 16.38 5.42 3.80
C ASN A 84 16.39 4.21 2.86
N VAL A 85 16.81 4.46 1.62
CA VAL A 85 17.10 3.37 0.66
C VAL A 85 18.51 2.86 0.94
N GLU A 86 18.63 1.57 1.24
CA GLU A 86 19.89 0.87 1.42
C GLU A 86 20.19 -0.01 0.21
N SER A 87 21.45 -0.24 -0.09
CA SER A 87 21.85 -1.09 -1.22
C SER A 87 21.20 -2.46 -1.19
N LYS A 88 21.05 -3.03 0.01
CA LYS A 88 20.40 -4.35 0.20
C LYS A 88 18.99 -4.45 -0.39
N HIS A 89 18.20 -3.36 -0.39
CA HIS A 89 16.86 -3.37 -0.97
C HIS A 89 16.88 -3.53 -2.49
N ILE A 90 17.93 -2.99 -3.14
CA ILE A 90 18.12 -3.10 -4.58
C ILE A 90 18.68 -4.48 -4.90
N ASP A 91 19.62 -4.96 -4.09
CA ASP A 91 20.26 -6.25 -4.26
C ASP A 91 19.22 -7.38 -4.11
N GLU A 92 18.35 -7.33 -3.10
CA GLU A 92 17.22 -8.25 -2.91
C GLU A 92 16.29 -8.28 -4.16
N PHE A 93 15.98 -7.13 -4.74
CA PHE A 93 15.17 -7.10 -5.95
C PHE A 93 15.88 -7.68 -7.17
N ILE A 94 17.19 -7.47 -7.28
CA ILE A 94 18.01 -8.08 -8.34
C ILE A 94 17.99 -9.60 -8.23
N GLU A 95 18.14 -10.15 -7.01
CA GLU A 95 18.05 -11.57 -6.72
C GLU A 95 16.68 -12.14 -7.12
N LEU A 96 15.59 -11.49 -6.72
CA LEU A 96 14.23 -11.88 -7.10
C LEU A 96 14.01 -11.85 -8.64
N MET A 97 14.60 -10.87 -9.33
CA MET A 97 14.53 -10.84 -10.81
C MET A 97 15.34 -11.99 -11.45
N GLU A 98 16.47 -12.35 -10.87
CA GLU A 98 17.27 -13.48 -11.35
C GLU A 98 16.50 -14.80 -11.16
N GLU A 99 15.92 -15.01 -9.98
CA GLU A 99 15.13 -16.21 -9.65
C GLU A 99 13.88 -16.33 -10.53
N GLY A 100 13.08 -15.28 -10.63
CA GLY A 100 11.84 -15.30 -11.41
C GLY A 100 12.05 -15.51 -12.91
N ARG A 101 13.16 -15.01 -13.46
CA ARG A 101 13.50 -15.22 -14.88
C ARG A 101 14.19 -16.54 -15.17
N GLN A 102 14.74 -17.20 -14.16
CA GLN A 102 15.31 -18.54 -14.34
C GLN A 102 14.22 -19.63 -14.48
N ALA A 103 13.08 -19.43 -13.84
CA ALA A 103 11.98 -20.40 -13.86
C ALA A 103 11.31 -20.53 -15.24
N ASP A 104 11.37 -19.47 -16.07
CA ASP A 104 10.63 -19.41 -17.34
C ASP A 104 11.49 -19.70 -18.58
N ASP A 105 12.81 -19.94 -18.45
CA ASP A 105 13.70 -19.86 -19.60
C ASP A 105 14.56 -21.08 -19.86
N GLU A 106 14.11 -21.97 -20.75
CA GLU A 106 14.94 -22.98 -21.43
C GLU A 106 15.89 -22.39 -22.50
N ARG A 107 16.06 -21.03 -22.55
CA ARG A 107 16.88 -20.37 -23.55
C ARG A 107 18.36 -20.69 -23.42
N ALA A 108 19.05 -20.59 -24.56
CA ALA A 108 20.48 -20.85 -24.66
C ALA A 108 21.30 -20.03 -23.64
N TYR A 109 22.41 -20.61 -23.18
CA TYR A 109 23.37 -20.01 -22.23
C TYR A 109 23.70 -18.54 -22.51
N VAL A 110 23.82 -18.16 -23.80
CA VAL A 110 24.10 -16.77 -24.24
C VAL A 110 23.00 -15.78 -23.80
N ASP A 111 21.73 -16.20 -23.86
CA ASP A 111 20.61 -15.35 -23.46
C ASP A 111 20.54 -15.18 -21.94
N LYS A 112 20.92 -16.21 -21.17
CA LYS A 112 21.06 -16.14 -19.70
C LYS A 112 22.14 -15.14 -19.29
N VAL A 113 23.32 -15.17 -19.94
CA VAL A 113 24.41 -14.23 -19.66
C VAL A 113 24.00 -12.79 -20.00
N LYS A 114 23.36 -12.56 -21.15
CA LYS A 114 22.84 -11.25 -21.55
C LYS A 114 21.75 -10.74 -20.62
N SER A 115 20.89 -11.63 -20.14
CA SER A 115 19.84 -11.30 -19.15
C SER A 115 20.47 -10.86 -17.84
N LYS A 116 21.44 -11.59 -17.32
CA LYS A 116 22.16 -11.25 -16.08
C LYS A 116 22.88 -9.90 -16.19
N ALA A 117 23.57 -9.64 -17.29
CA ALA A 117 24.24 -8.36 -17.53
C ALA A 117 23.26 -7.18 -17.56
N LYS A 118 22.08 -7.36 -18.19
CA LYS A 118 21.01 -6.34 -18.19
C LYS A 118 20.45 -6.08 -16.79
N ILE A 119 20.26 -7.11 -15.99
CA ILE A 119 19.78 -6.97 -14.60
C ILE A 119 20.81 -6.21 -13.76
N MET A 120 22.09 -6.53 -13.86
CA MET A 120 23.17 -5.83 -13.16
C MET A 120 23.26 -4.34 -13.60
N LEU A 121 23.16 -4.08 -14.91
CA LEU A 121 23.12 -2.69 -15.43
C LEU A 121 21.91 -1.93 -14.89
N TYR A 122 20.75 -2.57 -14.85
CA TYR A 122 19.54 -1.98 -14.29
C TYR A 122 19.72 -1.60 -12.82
N GLY A 123 20.30 -2.50 -12.00
CA GLY A 123 20.62 -2.22 -10.60
C GLY A 123 21.60 -1.05 -10.44
N THR A 124 22.61 -0.97 -11.30
CA THR A 124 23.59 0.13 -11.29
C THR A 124 22.94 1.47 -11.62
N ILE A 125 22.10 1.53 -12.66
CA ILE A 125 21.35 2.75 -13.03
C ILE A 125 20.41 3.17 -11.90
N ALA A 126 19.70 2.23 -11.30
CA ALA A 126 18.78 2.51 -10.20
C ALA A 126 19.51 3.04 -8.97
N LYS A 127 20.66 2.44 -8.59
CA LYS A 127 21.49 2.93 -7.48
C LYS A 127 21.99 4.36 -7.74
N ALA A 128 22.38 4.67 -8.97
CA ALA A 128 22.85 6.01 -9.36
C ALA A 128 21.71 7.05 -9.32
N ASP A 129 20.52 6.69 -9.80
CA ASP A 129 19.34 7.59 -9.78
C ASP A 129 18.89 7.88 -8.34
N ILE A 130 18.81 6.85 -7.52
CA ILE A 130 18.43 7.00 -6.09
C ILE A 130 19.48 7.83 -5.35
N GLY A 131 20.77 7.60 -5.60
CA GLY A 131 21.86 8.32 -4.97
C GLY A 131 21.93 9.82 -5.30
N ARG A 132 21.22 10.28 -6.34
CA ARG A 132 21.10 11.71 -6.68
C ARG A 132 20.04 12.44 -5.85
N ARG A 133 19.14 11.71 -5.19
CA ARG A 133 18.06 12.27 -4.39
C ARG A 133 18.60 12.65 -3.02
N ASP A 134 18.20 13.80 -2.51
CA ASP A 134 18.39 14.09 -1.09
C ASP A 134 17.48 13.17 -0.22
N LYS A 135 17.68 13.19 1.09
CA LYS A 135 16.96 12.31 2.01
C LYS A 135 15.44 12.56 1.99
N ALA A 136 15.01 13.82 1.88
CA ALA A 136 13.60 14.19 1.85
C ALA A 136 12.94 13.76 0.53
N GLU A 137 13.61 13.99 -0.59
CA GLU A 137 13.17 13.55 -1.91
C GLU A 137 13.03 12.02 -1.98
N ALA A 138 14.01 11.29 -1.46
CA ALA A 138 14.00 9.82 -1.41
C ALA A 138 12.84 9.31 -0.55
N LEU A 139 12.62 9.91 0.64
CA LEU A 139 11.49 9.55 1.50
C LEU A 139 10.15 9.81 0.82
N HIS A 140 9.95 11.00 0.26
CA HIS A 140 8.72 11.32 -0.46
C HIS A 140 8.47 10.39 -1.65
N TRP A 141 9.53 10.01 -2.36
CA TRP A 141 9.43 9.06 -3.46
C TRP A 141 8.96 7.68 -2.97
N MET A 142 9.50 7.16 -1.88
CA MET A 142 9.07 5.90 -1.28
C MET A 142 7.64 5.98 -0.75
N GLN A 143 7.27 7.08 -0.10
CA GLN A 143 5.90 7.30 0.38
C GLN A 143 4.86 7.26 -0.75
N LYS A 144 5.19 7.79 -1.94
CA LYS A 144 4.31 7.69 -3.12
C LYS A 144 4.02 6.25 -3.53
N GLN A 145 4.96 5.32 -3.31
CA GLN A 145 4.74 3.89 -3.60
C GLN A 145 3.72 3.29 -2.61
N CYS A 146 3.69 3.73 -1.35
CA CYS A 146 2.64 3.35 -0.40
C CYS A 146 1.25 3.78 -0.90
N TYR A 147 1.12 4.99 -1.46
CA TYR A 147 -0.16 5.48 -1.99
C TYR A 147 -0.64 4.70 -3.23
N LEU A 148 0.27 4.24 -4.07
CA LEU A 148 -0.08 3.32 -5.16
C LEU A 148 -0.67 2.01 -4.60
N ALA A 149 -0.01 1.43 -3.60
CA ALA A 149 -0.46 0.19 -2.96
C ALA A 149 -1.79 0.36 -2.22
N VAL A 150 -1.99 1.46 -1.50
CA VAL A 150 -3.27 1.80 -0.86
C VAL A 150 -4.39 1.96 -1.90
N SER A 151 -4.11 2.63 -3.03
CA SER A 151 -5.09 2.79 -4.10
C SER A 151 -5.51 1.45 -4.68
N GLN A 152 -4.55 0.56 -4.95
CA GLN A 152 -4.80 -0.79 -5.43
C GLN A 152 -5.64 -1.60 -4.43
N LEU A 153 -5.27 -1.55 -3.15
CA LEU A 153 -6.01 -2.22 -2.08
C LEU A 153 -7.45 -1.71 -1.97
N MET A 154 -7.67 -0.39 -2.07
CA MET A 154 -9.03 0.18 -2.05
C MET A 154 -9.89 -0.30 -3.22
N VAL A 155 -9.29 -0.51 -4.40
CA VAL A 155 -9.98 -1.04 -5.57
C VAL A 155 -10.33 -2.51 -5.35
N ALA A 156 -9.40 -3.32 -4.86
CA ALA A 156 -9.63 -4.72 -4.52
C ALA A 156 -10.74 -4.87 -3.46
N CYS A 157 -10.67 -4.10 -2.37
CA CYS A 157 -11.72 -4.06 -1.36
C CYS A 157 -13.09 -3.76 -1.98
N ALA A 158 -13.17 -2.74 -2.84
CA ALA A 158 -14.43 -2.35 -3.46
C ALA A 158 -15.01 -3.45 -4.37
N ASP A 159 -14.16 -4.15 -5.11
CA ASP A 159 -14.57 -5.25 -5.98
C ASP A 159 -15.10 -6.44 -5.16
N MET A 160 -14.45 -6.74 -4.04
CA MET A 160 -14.83 -7.80 -3.09
C MET A 160 -15.95 -7.38 -2.13
N ARG A 161 -16.52 -6.17 -2.24
CA ARG A 161 -17.53 -5.64 -1.29
C ARG A 161 -17.04 -5.57 0.15
N ILE A 162 -15.77 -5.31 0.33
CA ILE A 162 -15.15 -4.99 1.62
C ILE A 162 -15.03 -3.48 1.72
N ASP A 163 -15.44 -2.93 2.83
CA ASP A 163 -15.37 -1.51 3.09
C ASP A 163 -13.98 -1.08 3.54
N SER A 164 -13.60 0.14 3.14
CA SER A 164 -12.30 0.69 3.50
C SER A 164 -12.34 2.21 3.64
N CYS A 165 -11.42 2.75 4.44
CA CYS A 165 -11.26 4.18 4.63
C CYS A 165 -9.77 4.55 4.64
N PRO A 166 -9.23 5.26 3.62
CA PRO A 166 -7.84 5.73 3.67
C PRO A 166 -7.70 6.82 4.74
N PHE A 167 -6.56 6.78 5.45
CA PHE A 167 -6.38 7.55 6.67
C PHE A 167 -4.98 8.18 6.73
N GLU A 168 -4.92 9.50 6.93
CA GLU A 168 -3.70 10.27 7.14
C GLU A 168 -3.70 10.98 8.51
N GLY A 169 -4.85 10.99 9.19
CA GLY A 169 -5.05 11.69 10.46
C GLY A 169 -4.56 10.89 11.67
N PHE A 170 -3.24 10.72 11.82
CA PHE A 170 -2.62 10.03 12.95
C PHE A 170 -1.24 10.61 13.27
N SER A 171 -0.73 10.33 14.48
CA SER A 171 0.63 10.68 14.88
C SER A 171 1.63 9.65 14.34
N ILE A 172 2.42 10.02 13.34
CA ILE A 172 3.45 9.16 12.75
C ILE A 172 4.44 8.70 13.82
N GLU A 173 4.92 9.63 14.65
CA GLU A 173 5.89 9.33 15.71
C GLU A 173 5.36 8.31 16.72
N ALA A 174 4.10 8.47 17.15
CA ALA A 174 3.47 7.54 18.08
C ALA A 174 3.25 6.16 17.45
N TYR A 175 2.80 6.10 16.20
CA TYR A 175 2.65 4.85 15.46
C TYR A 175 3.98 4.13 15.28
N ASP A 176 5.03 4.85 14.88
CA ASP A 176 6.37 4.31 14.70
C ASP A 176 6.89 3.69 16.01
N LYS A 177 6.62 4.34 17.15
CA LYS A 177 6.98 3.83 18.48
C LYS A 177 6.14 2.61 18.90
N ILE A 178 4.82 2.65 18.71
CA ILE A 178 3.91 1.56 19.11
C ILE A 178 4.17 0.29 18.29
N LEU A 179 4.58 0.43 17.03
CA LEU A 179 4.80 -0.66 16.08
C LEU A 179 6.29 -1.06 15.95
N ASP A 180 7.17 -0.48 16.77
CA ASP A 180 8.62 -0.74 16.78
C ASP A 180 9.28 -0.59 15.40
N LEU A 181 8.97 0.53 14.70
CA LEU A 181 9.43 0.78 13.33
C LEU A 181 10.83 1.40 13.27
N GLY A 182 11.28 2.04 14.36
CA GLY A 182 12.52 2.81 14.39
C GLY A 182 13.75 2.00 13.98
N ASP A 183 13.94 0.86 14.62
CA ASP A 183 15.08 -0.05 14.38
C ASP A 183 14.99 -0.82 13.05
N ARG A 184 13.85 -0.75 12.39
CA ARG A 184 13.57 -1.43 11.12
C ARG A 184 13.76 -0.53 9.90
N ASN A 185 14.27 0.68 10.07
CA ASN A 185 14.37 1.70 9.01
C ASN A 185 13.01 2.02 8.36
N LEU A 186 11.91 1.90 9.10
CA LEU A 186 10.55 2.11 8.62
C LEU A 186 9.90 3.32 9.29
N THR A 187 8.95 3.94 8.59
CA THR A 187 8.06 4.97 9.14
C THR A 187 6.65 4.78 8.57
N SER A 188 5.65 4.93 9.43
CA SER A 188 4.24 4.86 9.02
C SER A 188 3.91 6.02 8.06
N THR A 189 3.14 5.73 7.02
CA THR A 189 2.86 6.68 5.94
C THR A 189 1.37 6.92 5.75
N VAL A 190 0.59 5.85 5.63
CA VAL A 190 -0.84 5.92 5.41
C VAL A 190 -1.49 4.65 5.95
N LEU A 191 -2.73 4.75 6.43
CA LEU A 191 -3.47 3.65 7.01
C LEU A 191 -4.66 3.30 6.11
N LEU A 192 -5.07 2.03 6.14
CA LEU A 192 -6.32 1.59 5.55
C LEU A 192 -7.03 0.60 6.49
N PRO A 193 -7.92 1.06 7.39
CA PRO A 193 -8.86 0.19 8.04
C PRO A 193 -9.82 -0.45 7.03
N VAL A 194 -10.04 -1.76 7.15
CA VAL A 194 -10.95 -2.54 6.32
C VAL A 194 -11.92 -3.34 7.18
N GLY A 195 -13.12 -3.58 6.65
CA GLY A 195 -14.18 -4.29 7.35
C GLY A 195 -15.50 -4.18 6.60
N TYR A 196 -16.59 -4.23 7.30
CA TYR A 196 -17.92 -4.05 6.74
C TYR A 196 -18.61 -2.87 7.40
N ARG A 197 -19.34 -2.05 6.62
CA ARG A 197 -20.12 -0.91 7.13
C ARG A 197 -21.32 -1.38 7.93
N THR A 198 -21.76 -0.56 8.89
CA THR A 198 -23.07 -0.71 9.52
C THR A 198 -24.16 0.01 8.69
N GLU A 199 -25.41 -0.32 8.93
CA GLU A 199 -26.56 0.41 8.37
C GLU A 199 -26.64 1.85 8.89
N ASP A 200 -26.12 2.09 10.09
CA ASP A 200 -26.09 3.41 10.74
C ASP A 200 -25.07 4.37 10.12
N ASP A 201 -24.15 3.89 9.28
CA ASP A 201 -23.24 4.78 8.57
C ASP A 201 -23.96 5.55 7.46
N ARG A 202 -24.55 6.69 7.83
CA ARG A 202 -25.32 7.53 6.90
C ARG A 202 -24.50 8.11 5.74
N HIS A 203 -23.14 8.00 5.79
CA HIS A 203 -22.29 8.47 4.71
C HIS A 203 -22.43 7.59 3.45
N GLN A 204 -22.88 6.35 3.59
CA GLN A 204 -23.14 5.45 2.47
C GLN A 204 -24.22 5.98 1.49
N TYR A 205 -25.13 6.82 1.97
CA TYR A 205 -26.23 7.38 1.18
C TYR A 205 -25.89 8.74 0.56
N ARG A 206 -24.68 9.27 0.82
CA ARG A 206 -24.26 10.57 0.29
C ARG A 206 -23.73 10.42 -1.13
N ASN A 207 -24.11 11.34 -2.00
CA ASN A 207 -23.54 11.43 -3.33
C ASN A 207 -22.05 11.76 -3.27
N LYS A 208 -21.25 11.11 -4.14
CA LYS A 208 -19.85 11.45 -4.31
C LYS A 208 -19.72 12.82 -4.98
N VAL A 209 -18.97 13.70 -4.34
CA VAL A 209 -18.58 14.97 -4.94
C VAL A 209 -17.21 14.80 -5.61
N ARG A 210 -17.15 15.04 -6.91
CA ARG A 210 -15.93 15.00 -7.72
C ARG A 210 -15.92 16.16 -8.69
N LYS A 211 -14.72 16.61 -9.07
CA LYS A 211 -14.59 17.59 -10.15
C LYS A 211 -15.18 17.00 -11.43
N PRO A 212 -15.89 17.79 -12.24
CA PRO A 212 -16.28 17.38 -13.59
C PRO A 212 -15.05 16.97 -14.43
N ILE A 213 -15.26 16.10 -15.41
CA ILE A 213 -14.17 15.52 -16.23
C ILE A 213 -13.40 16.64 -16.96
N ASP A 214 -14.10 17.60 -17.52
CA ASP A 214 -13.54 18.77 -18.23
C ASP A 214 -12.70 19.69 -17.34
N ARG A 215 -12.90 19.65 -16.01
CA ARG A 215 -12.08 20.40 -15.04
C ARG A 215 -10.94 19.59 -14.46
N LEU A 216 -10.96 18.26 -14.67
CA LEU A 216 -9.93 17.37 -14.15
C LEU A 216 -8.90 17.03 -15.23
N PHE A 217 -9.31 17.00 -16.49
CA PHE A 217 -8.46 16.61 -17.62
C PHE A 217 -8.27 17.78 -18.57
N GLU A 218 -7.06 17.93 -19.07
CA GLU A 218 -6.67 18.84 -20.15
C GLU A 218 -6.04 18.00 -21.25
N GLU A 219 -6.60 18.03 -22.46
CA GLU A 219 -6.05 17.37 -23.62
C GLU A 219 -5.15 18.33 -24.39
N LYS A 220 -3.89 17.96 -24.60
CA LYS A 220 -2.97 18.67 -25.50
C LYS A 220 -2.88 17.89 -26.81
N LYS A 221 -3.29 18.53 -27.89
CA LYS A 221 -3.21 17.99 -29.27
C LYS A 221 -1.95 18.46 -29.94
#